data_e93d28ed4c9a504838663c9c286883b4
#
_entry.id   e93d28ed4c9a504838663c9c286883b4
#
_cell.length_a   1.000
_cell.length_b   1.000
_cell.length_c   1.000
_cell.angle_alpha   90.00
_cell.angle_beta   90.00
_cell.angle_gamma   90.00
#
_symmetry.space_group_name_H-M   'P 1'
#
loop_
_entity.id
_entity.type
_entity.pdbx_description
1 polymer ?
#
loop_
_entity_poly.entity_id
_entity_poly.type
_entity_poly.pdbx_seq_one_letter_code
_entity_poly.pdbx_strand_id
1 'polypeptide(L)'
;GASKMLALQSFAEIYKKLTQKFKFNLYEIDAEIDVFVTFETMNNRGKPLSNLELLKNRLIYLSTLFPEHSGRSELRNNINATWKTIYEYLGRNPDKLLSDEEFLRNHWVMYFKFSRQTGDDYRDYLLDEKFTVQNVTHPKNDNDQLSVGEINDYVMSLQQAVRPWFYMHNPSYPLKDYNDDSNKKLVDRLVRLGYKSFKPLILAAFCRGNNFDETNTLLKAIERYIFTIFTLSRRRGHTGDSNFLSKSKDYLNHKITTEGIVHDLNNWVERHFSANKFLEYIAENYELEKAGFYRWDGVRYFLFEYEQALKAKGKQSTSKLDWKEFTSRMKDHVTLEHIYPQTDTDPYWMNKFGYLDSQQ
;
A
#
# COMPACT_ATOMS: atom_id res chain seq x y z
N GLY A 1 4.33 37.95 4.18
CA GLY A 1 3.88 38.67 5.41
C GLY A 1 2.45 38.34 5.80
N ALA A 2 1.44 38.68 5.01
CA ALA A 2 0.02 38.55 5.37
C ALA A 2 -0.48 37.11 5.58
N SER A 3 -0.06 36.15 4.77
CA SER A 3 -0.44 34.72 4.90
C SER A 3 0.07 34.11 6.20
N LYS A 4 1.27 34.48 6.65
CA LYS A 4 1.86 33.99 7.89
C LYS A 4 1.17 34.57 9.15
N MET A 5 0.69 35.81 9.02
CA MET A 5 -0.05 36.48 10.08
C MET A 5 -1.48 35.92 10.23
N LEU A 6 -2.16 35.61 9.15
CA LEU A 6 -3.46 34.91 9.13
C LEU A 6 -3.36 33.49 9.76
N ALA A 7 -2.31 32.74 9.44
CA ALA A 7 -2.06 31.42 10.02
C ALA A 7 -1.85 31.52 11.54
N LEU A 8 -1.05 32.49 12.01
CA LEU A 8 -0.82 32.71 13.45
C LEU A 8 -2.09 33.11 14.20
N GLN A 9 -2.95 33.94 13.59
CA GLN A 9 -4.24 34.30 14.18
C GLN A 9 -5.17 33.08 14.30
N SER A 10 -5.24 32.25 13.26
CA SER A 10 -6.02 31.00 13.28
C SER A 10 -5.50 30.02 14.35
N PHE A 11 -4.18 29.89 14.51
CA PHE A 11 -3.60 29.09 15.58
C PHE A 11 -3.95 29.62 16.97
N ALA A 12 -3.86 30.93 17.18
CA ALA A 12 -4.21 31.56 18.46
C ALA A 12 -5.68 31.37 18.82
N GLU A 13 -6.59 31.45 17.83
CA GLU A 13 -8.02 31.19 18.02
C GLU A 13 -8.30 29.72 18.36
N ILE A 14 -7.66 28.77 17.67
CA ILE A 14 -7.78 27.33 17.97
C ILE A 14 -7.26 27.05 19.38
N TYR A 15 -6.09 27.57 19.74
CA TYR A 15 -5.53 27.43 21.08
C TYR A 15 -6.47 27.98 22.16
N LYS A 16 -7.03 29.18 21.95
CA LYS A 16 -7.99 29.78 22.88
C LYS A 16 -9.28 28.96 23.00
N LYS A 17 -9.79 28.40 21.89
CA LYS A 17 -10.95 27.51 21.94
C LYS A 17 -10.64 26.24 22.74
N LEU A 18 -9.50 25.58 22.48
CA LEU A 18 -9.11 24.35 23.15
C LEU A 18 -8.88 24.56 24.66
N THR A 19 -8.20 25.65 25.07
CA THR A 19 -7.80 25.85 26.46
C THR A 19 -8.85 26.53 27.32
N GLN A 20 -9.76 27.32 26.73
CA GLN A 20 -10.70 28.15 27.49
C GLN A 20 -12.18 27.81 27.26
N LYS A 21 -12.53 27.16 26.14
CA LYS A 21 -13.94 26.88 25.79
C LYS A 21 -14.31 25.41 25.81
N PHE A 22 -13.33 24.49 25.70
CA PHE A 22 -13.61 23.07 25.84
C PHE A 22 -13.83 22.73 27.32
N LYS A 23 -14.88 21.96 27.57
CA LYS A 23 -15.15 21.34 28.87
C LYS A 23 -14.84 19.85 28.76
N PHE A 24 -14.10 19.34 29.73
CA PHE A 24 -13.78 17.92 29.81
C PHE A 24 -14.65 17.28 30.90
N ASN A 25 -15.26 16.14 30.58
CA ASN A 25 -15.86 15.27 31.59
C ASN A 25 -14.78 14.30 32.08
N LEU A 26 -14.46 14.34 33.37
CA LEU A 26 -13.69 13.31 34.04
C LEU A 26 -14.66 12.24 34.53
N TYR A 27 -14.47 11.00 34.07
CA TYR A 27 -15.25 9.86 34.51
C TYR A 27 -14.28 8.86 35.17
N GLU A 28 -14.45 8.62 36.45
CA GLU A 28 -13.70 7.59 37.18
C GLU A 28 -14.45 6.27 37.08
N ILE A 29 -13.75 5.21 36.68
CA ILE A 29 -14.31 3.87 36.49
C ILE A 29 -13.87 3.01 37.65
N ASP A 30 -14.81 2.37 38.32
CA ASP A 30 -14.53 1.45 39.43
C ASP A 30 -13.68 0.25 38.97
N ALA A 31 -12.81 -0.23 39.84
CA ALA A 31 -11.84 -1.29 39.53
C ALA A 31 -12.49 -2.64 39.15
N GLU A 32 -13.77 -2.84 39.45
CA GLU A 32 -14.55 -4.05 39.13
C GLU A 32 -15.12 -4.03 37.71
N ILE A 33 -15.11 -2.88 37.04
CA ILE A 33 -15.65 -2.74 35.68
C ILE A 33 -14.50 -2.94 34.70
N ASP A 34 -14.71 -3.78 33.67
CA ASP A 34 -13.73 -3.90 32.56
C ASP A 34 -13.58 -2.54 31.87
N VAL A 35 -12.50 -1.85 32.22
CA VAL A 35 -12.14 -0.52 31.73
C VAL A 35 -12.11 -0.48 30.20
N PHE A 36 -11.75 -1.61 29.58
CA PHE A 36 -11.66 -1.71 28.13
C PHE A 36 -13.04 -1.72 27.46
N VAL A 37 -13.96 -2.54 27.99
CA VAL A 37 -15.36 -2.62 27.47
C VAL A 37 -16.06 -1.27 27.67
N THR A 38 -15.83 -0.63 28.82
CA THR A 38 -16.40 0.69 29.10
C THR A 38 -15.84 1.76 28.16
N PHE A 39 -14.55 1.73 27.88
CA PHE A 39 -13.89 2.66 26.96
C PHE A 39 -14.39 2.48 25.50
N GLU A 40 -14.49 1.24 25.02
CA GLU A 40 -15.07 0.95 23.69
C GLU A 40 -16.53 1.42 23.60
N THR A 41 -17.33 1.16 24.64
CA THR A 41 -18.75 1.53 24.66
C THR A 41 -18.94 3.05 24.70
N MET A 42 -18.10 3.79 25.44
CA MET A 42 -18.14 5.24 25.48
C MET A 42 -17.70 5.88 24.18
N ASN A 43 -16.68 5.36 23.51
CA ASN A 43 -16.18 5.87 22.23
C ASN A 43 -17.13 5.60 21.07
N ASN A 44 -17.97 4.60 21.11
CA ASN A 44 -18.98 4.32 20.08
C ASN A 44 -20.09 5.38 19.99
N ARG A 45 -20.11 6.37 20.89
CA ARG A 45 -21.05 7.50 20.84
C ARG A 45 -20.58 8.67 19.96
N GLY A 46 -19.35 8.61 19.42
CA GLY A 46 -18.75 9.63 18.55
C GLY A 46 -18.22 9.04 17.24
N LYS A 47 -17.11 9.58 16.73
CA LYS A 47 -16.39 8.94 15.63
C LYS A 47 -15.78 7.63 16.14
N PRO A 48 -16.11 6.48 15.54
CA PRO A 48 -15.56 5.20 15.97
C PRO A 48 -14.03 5.22 15.85
N LEU A 49 -13.35 4.57 16.80
CA LEU A 49 -11.91 4.36 16.75
C LEU A 49 -11.56 3.44 15.57
N SER A 50 -10.43 3.70 14.93
CA SER A 50 -9.86 2.78 13.96
C SER A 50 -9.36 1.51 14.64
N ASN A 51 -9.22 0.42 13.87
CA ASN A 51 -8.68 -0.84 14.41
C ASN A 51 -7.25 -0.67 14.95
N LEU A 52 -6.47 0.25 14.38
CA LEU A 52 -5.15 0.59 14.88
C LEU A 52 -5.21 1.27 16.26
N GLU A 53 -6.20 2.14 16.49
CA GLU A 53 -6.41 2.80 17.79
C GLU A 53 -6.95 1.80 18.83
N LEU A 54 -7.89 0.93 18.44
CA LEU A 54 -8.39 -0.15 19.29
C LEU A 54 -7.25 -1.08 19.73
N LEU A 55 -6.38 -1.45 18.80
CA LEU A 55 -5.22 -2.28 19.08
C LEU A 55 -4.26 -1.60 20.08
N LYS A 56 -3.98 -0.29 19.91
CA LYS A 56 -3.17 0.46 20.87
C LYS A 56 -3.72 0.34 22.29
N ASN A 57 -5.00 0.64 22.43
CA ASN A 57 -5.66 0.63 23.74
C ASN A 57 -5.64 -0.77 24.35
N ARG A 58 -5.88 -1.80 23.56
CA ARG A 58 -5.79 -3.20 23.96
C ARG A 58 -4.39 -3.54 24.47
N LEU A 59 -3.33 -3.21 23.73
CA LEU A 59 -1.94 -3.50 24.13
C LEU A 59 -1.53 -2.73 25.39
N ILE A 60 -1.95 -1.47 25.52
CA ILE A 60 -1.74 -0.68 26.75
C ILE A 60 -2.43 -1.36 27.93
N TYR A 61 -3.68 -1.79 27.77
CA TYR A 61 -4.39 -2.50 28.84
C TYR A 61 -3.73 -3.83 29.20
N LEU A 62 -3.39 -4.67 28.24
CA LEU A 62 -2.69 -5.93 28.47
C LEU A 62 -1.36 -5.71 29.20
N SER A 63 -0.66 -4.62 28.93
CA SER A 63 0.60 -4.29 29.65
C SER A 63 0.38 -4.12 31.15
N THR A 64 -0.82 -3.74 31.60
CA THR A 64 -1.11 -3.57 33.03
C THR A 64 -1.28 -4.89 33.78
N LEU A 65 -1.58 -5.98 33.07
CA LEU A 65 -1.78 -7.31 33.64
C LEU A 65 -0.45 -8.00 34.01
N PHE A 66 0.67 -7.50 33.50
CA PHE A 66 1.99 -8.03 33.82
C PHE A 66 2.56 -7.41 35.10
N PRO A 67 3.38 -8.15 35.88
CA PRO A 67 4.07 -7.62 37.04
C PRO A 67 4.98 -6.44 36.71
N GLU A 68 5.25 -5.55 37.69
CA GLU A 68 6.08 -4.36 37.42
C GLU A 68 7.50 -4.67 36.97
N HIS A 69 8.09 -5.70 37.54
CA HIS A 69 9.46 -6.14 37.22
C HIS A 69 9.59 -6.87 35.85
N SER A 70 8.51 -7.12 35.14
CA SER A 70 8.52 -7.84 33.86
C SER A 70 8.88 -6.97 32.64
N GLY A 71 9.19 -5.68 32.82
CA GLY A 71 9.45 -4.75 31.70
C GLY A 71 8.20 -4.06 31.15
N ARG A 72 7.06 -4.11 31.88
CA ARG A 72 5.79 -3.50 31.43
C ARG A 72 5.89 -2.01 31.15
N SER A 73 6.69 -1.26 31.91
CA SER A 73 6.88 0.19 31.72
C SER A 73 7.60 0.48 30.41
N GLU A 74 8.60 -0.31 30.06
CA GLU A 74 9.30 -0.23 28.78
C GLU A 74 8.36 -0.57 27.62
N LEU A 75 7.57 -1.65 27.75
CA LEU A 75 6.54 -2.01 26.76
C LEU A 75 5.59 -0.84 26.50
N ARG A 76 5.06 -0.18 27.52
CA ARG A 76 4.16 0.98 27.38
C ARG A 76 4.82 2.14 26.64
N ASN A 77 6.08 2.41 26.95
CA ASN A 77 6.86 3.44 26.27
C ASN A 77 7.05 3.09 24.78
N ASN A 78 7.37 1.84 24.48
CA ASN A 78 7.54 1.35 23.12
C ASN A 78 6.22 1.41 22.33
N ILE A 79 5.09 1.04 22.94
CA ILE A 79 3.76 1.20 22.33
C ILE A 79 3.52 2.66 21.95
N ASN A 80 3.70 3.59 22.89
CA ASN A 80 3.45 5.02 22.64
C ASN A 80 4.39 5.60 21.59
N ALA A 81 5.67 5.26 21.61
CA ALA A 81 6.66 5.69 20.63
C ALA A 81 6.35 5.14 19.23
N THR A 82 5.96 3.87 19.14
CA THR A 82 5.57 3.21 17.89
C THR A 82 4.35 3.89 17.26
N TRP A 83 3.27 4.11 18.02
CA TRP A 83 2.07 4.78 17.48
C TRP A 83 2.34 6.22 17.07
N LYS A 84 3.16 6.94 17.82
CA LYS A 84 3.64 8.27 17.38
C LYS A 84 4.33 8.19 16.03
N THR A 85 5.24 7.24 15.85
CA THR A 85 5.95 7.02 14.57
C THR A 85 4.98 6.65 13.45
N ILE A 86 4.02 5.75 13.70
CA ILE A 86 3.02 5.33 12.71
C ILE A 86 2.22 6.54 12.23
N TYR A 87 1.61 7.31 13.13
CA TYR A 87 0.81 8.48 12.75
C TYR A 87 1.64 9.55 12.05
N GLU A 88 2.90 9.72 12.45
CA GLU A 88 3.81 10.65 11.78
C GLU A 88 4.03 10.26 10.32
N TYR A 89 4.33 8.99 10.02
CA TYR A 89 4.56 8.53 8.65
C TYR A 89 3.27 8.46 7.82
N LEU A 90 2.17 7.97 8.38
CA LEU A 90 0.89 7.94 7.67
C LEU A 90 0.37 9.36 7.36
N GLY A 91 0.65 10.32 8.26
CA GLY A 91 0.26 11.73 8.11
C GLY A 91 1.12 12.53 7.14
N ARG A 92 2.33 12.07 6.80
CA ARG A 92 3.26 12.79 5.90
C ARG A 92 2.87 12.71 4.43
N ASN A 93 1.94 11.86 4.05
CA ASN A 93 1.58 11.70 2.63
C ASN A 93 0.95 13.00 2.10
N PRO A 94 1.50 13.60 0.99
CA PRO A 94 1.15 14.96 0.58
C PRO A 94 -0.26 15.09 0.03
N ASP A 95 -0.75 14.08 -0.67
CA ASP A 95 -2.03 14.16 -1.37
C ASP A 95 -3.22 13.74 -0.49
N LYS A 96 -3.04 12.69 0.30
CA LYS A 96 -4.08 12.11 1.17
C LYS A 96 -3.40 11.28 2.26
N LEU A 97 -3.89 11.37 3.50
CA LEU A 97 -3.44 10.52 4.59
C LEU A 97 -3.46 9.05 4.17
N LEU A 98 -2.38 8.32 4.44
CA LEU A 98 -2.38 6.88 4.24
C LEU A 98 -3.32 6.22 5.25
N SER A 99 -4.06 5.23 4.78
CA SER A 99 -5.02 4.52 5.63
C SER A 99 -4.29 3.67 6.67
N ASP A 100 -4.60 3.90 7.93
CA ASP A 100 -4.14 3.11 9.07
C ASP A 100 -4.71 1.68 9.04
N GLU A 101 -5.96 1.52 8.61
CA GLU A 101 -6.60 0.22 8.38
C GLU A 101 -5.85 -0.58 7.31
N GLU A 102 -5.51 0.05 6.20
CA GLU A 102 -4.77 -0.61 5.12
C GLU A 102 -3.35 -0.99 5.58
N PHE A 103 -2.67 -0.13 6.33
CA PHE A 103 -1.38 -0.42 6.92
C PHE A 103 -1.46 -1.62 7.86
N LEU A 104 -2.36 -1.60 8.83
CA LEU A 104 -2.51 -2.65 9.84
C LEU A 104 -2.85 -4.00 9.19
N ARG A 105 -3.78 -4.02 8.22
CA ARG A 105 -4.14 -5.23 7.49
C ARG A 105 -2.94 -5.83 6.73
N ASN A 106 -2.20 -5.02 6.00
CA ASN A 106 -1.06 -5.51 5.23
C ASN A 106 0.10 -5.95 6.13
N HIS A 107 0.32 -5.27 7.26
CA HIS A 107 1.26 -5.71 8.28
C HIS A 107 0.82 -7.05 8.90
N TRP A 108 -0.46 -7.23 9.22
CA TRP A 108 -0.99 -8.48 9.74
C TRP A 108 -0.75 -9.65 8.78
N VAL A 109 -1.01 -9.48 7.48
CA VAL A 109 -0.73 -10.51 6.46
C VAL A 109 0.75 -10.87 6.40
N MET A 110 1.63 -9.88 6.53
CA MET A 110 3.09 -10.08 6.51
C MET A 110 3.60 -10.76 7.80
N TYR A 111 3.09 -10.37 8.95
CA TYR A 111 3.59 -10.81 10.26
C TYR A 111 2.96 -12.14 10.70
N PHE A 112 1.63 -12.30 10.51
CA PHE A 112 0.88 -13.50 10.80
C PHE A 112 0.61 -14.30 9.53
N LYS A 113 0.35 -15.59 9.67
CA LYS A 113 0.10 -16.46 8.50
C LYS A 113 -1.30 -16.21 7.94
N PHE A 114 -1.38 -15.60 6.76
CA PHE A 114 -2.62 -15.49 6.01
C PHE A 114 -3.07 -16.87 5.49
N SER A 115 -4.35 -17.19 5.64
CA SER A 115 -5.00 -18.31 4.96
C SER A 115 -6.36 -17.88 4.38
N ARG A 116 -6.83 -18.58 3.35
CA ARG A 116 -8.18 -18.33 2.80
C ARG A 116 -9.30 -18.63 3.80
N GLN A 117 -9.04 -19.51 4.75
CA GLN A 117 -10.01 -19.91 5.78
C GLN A 117 -10.21 -18.82 6.83
N THR A 118 -9.14 -18.08 7.15
CA THR A 118 -9.21 -16.96 8.10
C THR A 118 -9.72 -15.66 7.44
N GLY A 119 -9.84 -15.62 6.12
CA GLY A 119 -10.34 -14.45 5.41
C GLY A 119 -9.52 -13.18 5.63
N ASP A 120 -10.21 -12.03 5.60
CA ASP A 120 -9.66 -10.71 5.88
C ASP A 120 -9.94 -10.23 7.32
N ASP A 121 -10.29 -11.13 8.22
CA ASP A 121 -10.72 -10.82 9.59
C ASP A 121 -9.53 -10.53 10.52
N TYR A 122 -8.60 -9.68 10.04
CA TYR A 122 -7.41 -9.26 10.80
C TYR A 122 -7.74 -8.58 12.12
N ARG A 123 -8.90 -7.88 12.18
CA ARG A 123 -9.38 -7.23 13.39
C ARG A 123 -9.72 -8.26 14.45
N ASP A 124 -10.57 -9.22 14.12
CA ASP A 124 -11.03 -10.25 15.03
C ASP A 124 -9.85 -11.13 15.49
N TYR A 125 -8.95 -11.47 14.55
CA TYR A 125 -7.72 -12.16 14.90
C TYR A 125 -6.87 -11.38 15.92
N LEU A 126 -6.63 -10.10 15.69
CA LEU A 126 -5.77 -9.28 16.56
C LEU A 126 -6.42 -9.03 17.92
N LEU A 127 -7.72 -8.72 17.97
CA LEU A 127 -8.40 -8.23 19.17
C LEU A 127 -9.09 -9.35 19.95
N ASP A 128 -9.60 -10.38 19.27
CA ASP A 128 -10.44 -11.39 19.90
C ASP A 128 -9.78 -12.78 19.99
N GLU A 129 -8.68 -13.01 19.22
CA GLU A 129 -7.93 -14.26 19.27
C GLU A 129 -6.52 -14.08 19.87
N LYS A 130 -5.70 -13.16 19.32
CA LYS A 130 -4.26 -13.06 19.70
C LYS A 130 -4.04 -12.20 20.95
N PHE A 131 -4.45 -10.93 20.92
CA PHE A 131 -4.18 -9.99 22.01
C PHE A 131 -5.34 -9.91 22.98
N THR A 132 -5.57 -11.01 23.73
CA THR A 132 -6.67 -11.14 24.69
C THR A 132 -6.16 -11.20 26.12
N VAL A 133 -7.01 -10.81 27.08
CA VAL A 133 -6.74 -10.98 28.51
C VAL A 133 -6.47 -12.45 28.85
N GLN A 134 -7.26 -13.34 28.25
CA GLN A 134 -7.14 -14.78 28.48
C GLN A 134 -5.74 -15.29 28.10
N ASN A 135 -5.18 -14.86 26.98
CA ASN A 135 -3.85 -15.28 26.54
C ASN A 135 -2.72 -14.74 27.44
N VAL A 136 -2.96 -13.68 28.21
CA VAL A 136 -2.00 -13.18 29.22
C VAL A 136 -2.15 -13.93 30.54
N THR A 137 -3.39 -14.18 30.99
CA THR A 137 -3.64 -14.66 32.37
C THR A 137 -3.86 -16.16 32.47
N HIS A 138 -4.60 -16.74 31.51
CA HIS A 138 -5.04 -18.15 31.53
C HIS A 138 -5.12 -18.69 30.08
N PRO A 139 -3.99 -18.87 29.39
CA PRO A 139 -4.01 -19.36 28.00
C PRO A 139 -4.62 -20.74 27.91
N LYS A 140 -5.33 -20.99 26.81
CA LYS A 140 -5.93 -22.32 26.54
C LYS A 140 -4.87 -23.37 26.22
N ASN A 141 -3.79 -22.94 25.58
CA ASN A 141 -2.64 -23.74 25.22
C ASN A 141 -1.36 -22.96 25.53
N ASP A 142 -0.27 -23.65 25.83
CA ASP A 142 1.04 -23.00 26.08
C ASP A 142 1.51 -22.13 24.92
N ASN A 143 1.14 -22.50 23.69
CA ASN A 143 1.49 -21.72 22.48
C ASN A 143 0.68 -20.40 22.33
N ASP A 144 -0.40 -20.23 23.08
CA ASP A 144 -1.23 -19.02 23.07
C ASP A 144 -0.78 -18.02 24.15
N GLN A 145 0.08 -18.46 25.10
CA GLN A 145 0.59 -17.62 26.17
C GLN A 145 1.27 -16.38 25.60
N LEU A 146 0.79 -15.21 26.00
CA LEU A 146 1.40 -13.93 25.64
C LEU A 146 2.38 -13.48 26.73
N SER A 147 3.61 -13.19 26.33
CA SER A 147 4.64 -12.54 27.15
C SER A 147 4.77 -11.06 26.81
N VAL A 148 5.38 -10.31 27.70
CA VAL A 148 5.79 -8.91 27.44
C VAL A 148 6.69 -8.83 26.19
N GLY A 149 7.60 -9.81 26.03
CA GLY A 149 8.51 -9.88 24.88
C GLY A 149 7.74 -10.04 23.56
N GLU A 150 6.79 -10.98 23.46
CA GLU A 150 6.02 -11.19 22.23
C GLU A 150 5.18 -9.97 21.84
N ILE A 151 4.58 -9.29 22.81
CA ILE A 151 3.84 -8.04 22.56
C ILE A 151 4.82 -6.97 22.07
N ASN A 152 5.99 -6.85 22.71
CA ASN A 152 7.01 -5.88 22.31
C ASN A 152 7.54 -6.16 20.91
N ASP A 153 7.81 -7.41 20.54
CA ASP A 153 8.28 -7.81 19.22
C ASP A 153 7.26 -7.43 18.14
N TYR A 154 5.98 -7.65 18.42
CA TYR A 154 4.91 -7.23 17.51
C TYR A 154 4.85 -5.71 17.37
N VAL A 155 4.93 -4.97 18.47
CA VAL A 155 4.95 -3.50 18.48
C VAL A 155 6.15 -2.96 17.69
N MET A 156 7.34 -3.51 17.91
CA MET A 156 8.54 -3.12 17.19
C MET A 156 8.47 -3.46 15.70
N SER A 157 7.81 -4.56 15.33
CA SER A 157 7.59 -4.91 13.92
C SER A 157 6.70 -3.90 13.20
N LEU A 158 5.67 -3.36 13.86
CA LEU A 158 4.85 -2.25 13.34
C LEU A 158 5.69 -0.99 13.12
N GLN A 159 6.55 -0.65 14.08
CA GLN A 159 7.44 0.51 13.98
C GLN A 159 8.42 0.37 12.80
N GLN A 160 8.98 -0.81 12.61
CA GLN A 160 9.89 -1.09 11.50
C GLN A 160 9.17 -1.05 10.14
N ALA A 161 7.92 -1.50 10.08
CA ALA A 161 7.17 -1.62 8.84
C ALA A 161 6.60 -0.29 8.32
N VAL A 162 6.35 0.71 9.18
CA VAL A 162 5.68 1.93 8.75
C VAL A 162 6.53 2.80 7.82
N ARG A 163 7.86 2.81 7.97
CA ARG A 163 8.78 3.53 7.07
C ARG A 163 8.77 2.95 5.65
N PRO A 164 9.01 1.63 5.46
CA PRO A 164 8.83 1.01 4.14
C PRO A 164 7.43 1.19 3.58
N TRP A 165 6.39 1.08 4.42
CA TRP A 165 5.02 1.33 4.00
C TRP A 165 4.85 2.73 3.38
N PHE A 166 5.36 3.76 4.05
CA PHE A 166 5.35 5.12 3.53
C PHE A 166 6.13 5.23 2.22
N TYR A 167 7.33 4.64 2.13
CA TYR A 167 8.16 4.64 0.94
C TYR A 167 7.47 3.97 -0.26
N MET A 168 6.78 2.87 -0.05
CA MET A 168 6.01 2.18 -1.09
C MET A 168 4.94 3.08 -1.75
N HIS A 169 4.46 4.10 -1.04
CA HIS A 169 3.49 5.06 -1.57
C HIS A 169 4.13 6.37 -2.03
N ASN A 170 5.36 6.65 -1.60
CA ASN A 170 6.09 7.89 -1.85
C ASN A 170 7.54 7.63 -2.25
N PRO A 171 7.81 6.92 -3.36
CA PRO A 171 9.18 6.51 -3.72
C PRO A 171 10.11 7.70 -4.01
N SER A 172 9.57 8.86 -4.31
CA SER A 172 10.35 10.09 -4.54
C SER A 172 10.76 10.81 -3.26
N TYR A 173 10.23 10.41 -2.09
CA TYR A 173 10.60 11.01 -0.81
C TYR A 173 12.01 10.56 -0.40
N PRO A 174 12.91 11.51 -0.01
CA PRO A 174 14.30 11.18 0.30
C PRO A 174 14.42 10.51 1.68
N LEU A 175 14.23 9.21 1.74
CA LEU A 175 14.52 8.39 2.91
C LEU A 175 15.93 7.80 2.75
N LYS A 176 16.83 8.05 3.70
CA LYS A 176 18.24 7.59 3.64
C LYS A 176 18.37 6.08 3.48
N ASP A 177 17.50 5.33 4.14
CA ASP A 177 17.56 3.85 4.19
C ASP A 177 17.08 3.20 2.88
N TYR A 178 16.43 3.94 1.98
CA TYR A 178 15.84 3.45 0.72
C TYR A 178 16.36 4.21 -0.51
N ASN A 179 17.58 4.76 -0.42
CA ASN A 179 18.15 5.61 -1.47
C ASN A 179 18.80 4.79 -2.60
N ASP A 180 18.07 3.82 -3.13
CA ASP A 180 18.44 3.08 -4.34
C ASP A 180 17.58 3.53 -5.52
N ASP A 181 18.20 4.15 -6.53
CA ASP A 181 17.50 4.71 -7.68
C ASP A 181 16.80 3.65 -8.54
N SER A 182 17.30 2.42 -8.56
CA SER A 182 16.70 1.32 -9.32
C SER A 182 15.41 0.86 -8.67
N ASN A 183 15.44 0.59 -7.36
CA ASN A 183 14.26 0.21 -6.60
C ASN A 183 13.22 1.33 -6.55
N LYS A 184 13.66 2.59 -6.43
CA LYS A 184 12.80 3.76 -6.52
C LYS A 184 11.99 3.79 -7.81
N LYS A 185 12.65 3.61 -8.97
CA LYS A 185 11.97 3.56 -10.27
C LYS A 185 10.96 2.43 -10.37
N LEU A 186 11.29 1.26 -9.83
CA LEU A 186 10.38 0.10 -9.83
C LEU A 186 9.17 0.31 -8.92
N VAL A 187 9.36 0.85 -7.71
CA VAL A 187 8.25 1.20 -6.82
C VAL A 187 7.34 2.24 -7.48
N ASP A 188 7.91 3.24 -8.13
CA ASP A 188 7.16 4.27 -8.86
C ASP A 188 6.33 3.66 -10.03
N ARG A 189 6.87 2.70 -10.77
CA ARG A 189 6.13 1.93 -11.78
C ARG A 189 5.01 1.11 -11.17
N LEU A 190 5.25 0.45 -10.06
CA LEU A 190 4.23 -0.32 -9.33
C LEU A 190 3.11 0.59 -8.81
N VAL A 191 3.43 1.80 -8.32
CA VAL A 191 2.42 2.80 -7.94
C VAL A 191 1.54 3.17 -9.13
N ARG A 192 2.12 3.35 -10.33
CA ARG A 192 1.35 3.63 -11.55
C ARG A 192 0.48 2.46 -12.02
N LEU A 193 0.96 1.22 -11.92
CA LEU A 193 0.23 0.01 -12.28
C LEU A 193 -0.88 -0.34 -11.27
N GLY A 194 -0.68 0.00 -10.00
CA GLY A 194 -1.49 -0.53 -8.91
C GLY A 194 -1.04 -1.94 -8.49
N TYR A 195 -0.60 -2.10 -7.25
CA TYR A 195 0.00 -3.36 -6.74
C TYR A 195 -0.68 -3.85 -5.45
N LYS A 196 -1.97 -3.63 -5.33
CA LYS A 196 -2.74 -3.90 -4.09
C LYS A 196 -2.52 -5.30 -3.53
N SER A 197 -2.59 -6.33 -4.37
CA SER A 197 -2.43 -7.73 -3.96
C SER A 197 -1.01 -8.12 -3.54
N PHE A 198 -0.02 -7.30 -3.90
CA PHE A 198 1.38 -7.55 -3.59
C PHE A 198 1.93 -6.70 -2.45
N LYS A 199 1.13 -5.80 -1.87
CA LYS A 199 1.60 -4.91 -0.80
C LYS A 199 2.24 -5.65 0.38
N PRO A 200 1.67 -6.75 0.93
CA PRO A 200 2.31 -7.46 2.04
C PRO A 200 3.64 -8.09 1.66
N LEU A 201 3.75 -8.63 0.45
CA LEU A 201 5.00 -9.25 -0.02
C LEU A 201 6.11 -8.21 -0.27
N ILE A 202 5.75 -7.06 -0.84
CA ILE A 202 6.69 -5.95 -1.05
C ILE A 202 7.11 -5.35 0.29
N LEU A 203 6.17 -5.19 1.22
CA LEU A 203 6.46 -4.73 2.58
C LEU A 203 7.44 -5.69 3.28
N ALA A 204 7.21 -7.00 3.17
CA ALA A 204 8.13 -8.02 3.69
C ALA A 204 9.53 -7.91 3.07
N ALA A 205 9.64 -7.63 1.77
CA ALA A 205 10.93 -7.44 1.10
C ALA A 205 11.71 -6.27 1.70
N PHE A 206 11.06 -5.16 1.95
CA PHE A 206 11.70 -3.99 2.57
C PHE A 206 12.00 -4.18 4.06
N CYS A 207 11.20 -4.95 4.79
CA CYS A 207 11.43 -5.24 6.22
C CYS A 207 12.49 -6.32 6.44
N ARG A 208 12.75 -7.17 5.46
CA ARG A 208 13.65 -8.32 5.56
C ARG A 208 15.14 -7.94 5.68
N GLY A 209 15.50 -6.73 5.27
CA GLY A 209 16.87 -6.21 5.30
C GLY A 209 17.31 -5.62 3.96
N ASN A 210 18.43 -4.92 3.98
CA ASN A 210 18.88 -4.05 2.89
C ASN A 210 19.60 -4.81 1.74
N ASN A 211 19.06 -5.94 1.27
CA ASN A 211 19.56 -6.52 0.01
C ASN A 211 18.81 -5.85 -1.16
N PHE A 212 19.39 -4.78 -1.68
CA PHE A 212 18.81 -4.00 -2.77
C PHE A 212 18.64 -4.82 -4.05
N ASP A 213 19.57 -5.73 -4.36
CA ASP A 213 19.52 -6.56 -5.57
C ASP A 213 18.41 -7.61 -5.52
N GLU A 214 18.22 -8.27 -4.37
CA GLU A 214 17.10 -9.19 -4.16
C GLU A 214 15.76 -8.46 -4.26
N THR A 215 15.64 -7.30 -3.60
CA THR A 215 14.44 -6.47 -3.67
C THR A 215 14.17 -6.02 -5.10
N ASN A 216 15.18 -5.58 -5.84
CA ASN A 216 15.07 -5.20 -7.24
C ASN A 216 14.54 -6.34 -8.12
N THR A 217 15.11 -7.53 -7.93
CA THR A 217 14.71 -8.73 -8.66
C THR A 217 13.25 -9.10 -8.40
N LEU A 218 12.82 -9.03 -7.15
CA LEU A 218 11.43 -9.28 -6.77
C LEU A 218 10.49 -8.23 -7.36
N LEU A 219 10.81 -6.93 -7.24
CA LEU A 219 9.98 -5.85 -7.76
C LEU A 219 9.79 -5.94 -9.28
N LYS A 220 10.85 -6.28 -10.03
CA LYS A 220 10.77 -6.53 -11.48
C LYS A 220 9.83 -7.69 -11.83
N ALA A 221 9.91 -8.78 -11.08
CA ALA A 221 9.05 -9.93 -11.31
C ALA A 221 7.58 -9.60 -10.99
N ILE A 222 7.32 -8.83 -9.93
CA ILE A 222 5.98 -8.36 -9.57
C ILE A 222 5.43 -7.39 -10.64
N GLU A 223 6.23 -6.41 -11.11
CA GLU A 223 5.83 -5.51 -12.19
C GLU A 223 5.43 -6.29 -13.44
N ARG A 224 6.30 -7.23 -13.87
CA ARG A 224 6.02 -8.12 -15.00
C ARG A 224 4.73 -8.90 -14.81
N TYR A 225 4.51 -9.47 -13.63
CA TYR A 225 3.30 -10.23 -13.32
C TYR A 225 2.05 -9.35 -13.43
N ILE A 226 2.03 -8.21 -12.76
CA ILE A 226 0.88 -7.29 -12.75
C ILE A 226 0.57 -6.84 -14.19
N PHE A 227 1.57 -6.37 -14.92
CA PHE A 227 1.38 -5.91 -16.28
C PHE A 227 0.88 -7.04 -17.19
N THR A 228 1.50 -8.22 -17.12
CA THR A 228 1.17 -9.32 -18.01
C THR A 228 -0.18 -9.98 -17.67
N ILE A 229 -0.43 -10.25 -16.38
CA ILE A 229 -1.60 -11.00 -15.94
C ILE A 229 -2.83 -10.10 -15.78
N PHE A 230 -2.69 -8.94 -15.17
CA PHE A 230 -3.85 -8.09 -14.93
C PHE A 230 -4.16 -7.18 -16.12
N THR A 231 -3.12 -6.61 -16.75
CA THR A 231 -3.28 -5.60 -17.79
C THR A 231 -3.37 -6.22 -19.20
N LEU A 232 -2.41 -7.07 -19.61
CA LEU A 232 -2.45 -7.71 -20.92
C LEU A 232 -3.46 -8.86 -21.00
N SER A 233 -3.48 -9.74 -20.01
CA SER A 233 -4.42 -10.87 -19.97
C SER A 233 -5.80 -10.50 -19.43
N ARG A 234 -6.01 -9.25 -19.01
CA ARG A 234 -7.28 -8.70 -18.47
C ARG A 234 -7.88 -9.56 -17.35
N ARG A 235 -7.04 -10.22 -16.58
CA ARG A 235 -7.49 -10.99 -15.42
C ARG A 235 -7.75 -10.03 -14.24
N ARG A 236 -8.65 -10.47 -13.36
CA ARG A 236 -8.98 -9.68 -12.16
C ARG A 236 -7.72 -9.43 -11.32
N GLY A 237 -7.57 -8.22 -10.77
CA GLY A 237 -6.40 -7.80 -9.97
C GLY A 237 -6.15 -8.56 -8.67
N HIS A 238 -6.98 -9.57 -8.35
CA HIS A 238 -6.79 -10.50 -7.24
C HIS A 238 -6.46 -11.93 -7.72
N THR A 239 -6.20 -12.12 -9.03
CA THR A 239 -5.82 -13.45 -9.55
C THR A 239 -4.51 -13.89 -8.93
N GLY A 240 -4.52 -15.04 -8.25
CA GLY A 240 -3.34 -15.59 -7.58
C GLY A 240 -2.95 -14.95 -6.25
N ASP A 241 -3.69 -13.93 -5.76
CA ASP A 241 -3.34 -13.15 -4.56
C ASP A 241 -3.13 -14.01 -3.33
N SER A 242 -4.02 -14.97 -3.05
CA SER A 242 -3.90 -15.85 -1.88
C SER A 242 -2.60 -16.63 -1.82
N ASN A 243 -2.03 -16.98 -3.00
CA ASN A 243 -0.74 -17.67 -3.06
C ASN A 243 0.41 -16.72 -2.64
N PHE A 244 0.36 -15.45 -3.07
CA PHE A 244 1.40 -14.47 -2.74
C PHE A 244 1.23 -13.89 -1.33
N LEU A 245 -0.01 -13.69 -0.89
CA LEU A 245 -0.31 -13.25 0.48
C LEU A 245 0.20 -14.27 1.51
N SER A 246 -0.08 -15.57 1.29
CA SER A 246 0.36 -16.63 2.20
C SER A 246 1.89 -16.77 2.31
N LYS A 247 2.64 -16.35 1.27
CA LYS A 247 4.10 -16.39 1.24
C LYS A 247 4.77 -15.21 1.96
N SER A 248 4.04 -14.12 2.22
CA SER A 248 4.63 -12.90 2.77
C SER A 248 5.32 -13.12 4.11
N LYS A 249 4.69 -13.89 5.02
CA LYS A 249 5.30 -14.27 6.32
C LYS A 249 6.53 -15.16 6.15
N ASP A 250 6.44 -16.19 5.31
CA ASP A 250 7.55 -17.12 5.12
C ASP A 250 8.73 -16.41 4.44
N TYR A 251 8.45 -15.44 3.59
CA TYR A 251 9.46 -14.59 2.97
C TYR A 251 10.11 -13.65 4.00
N LEU A 252 9.35 -12.97 4.83
CA LEU A 252 9.86 -12.13 5.92
C LEU A 252 10.81 -12.91 6.83
N ASN A 253 10.46 -14.15 7.15
CA ASN A 253 11.22 -15.02 8.06
C ASN A 253 12.33 -15.85 7.36
N HIS A 254 12.72 -15.51 6.13
CA HIS A 254 13.76 -16.19 5.35
C HIS A 254 13.51 -17.69 5.11
N LYS A 255 12.26 -18.16 5.20
CA LYS A 255 11.90 -19.56 4.93
C LYS A 255 11.79 -19.87 3.44
N ILE A 256 11.52 -18.84 2.63
CA ILE A 256 11.51 -18.89 1.18
C ILE A 256 12.45 -17.82 0.61
N THR A 257 13.08 -18.13 -0.53
CA THR A 257 14.02 -17.22 -1.18
C THR A 257 13.32 -16.33 -2.21
N THR A 258 13.99 -15.24 -2.59
CA THR A 258 13.54 -14.35 -3.65
C THR A 258 13.40 -15.10 -4.98
N GLU A 259 14.37 -15.96 -5.31
CA GLU A 259 14.38 -16.78 -6.52
C GLU A 259 13.17 -17.72 -6.56
N GLY A 260 12.80 -18.32 -5.44
CA GLY A 260 11.63 -19.18 -5.34
C GLY A 260 10.33 -18.43 -5.66
N ILE A 261 10.17 -17.22 -5.12
CA ILE A 261 8.99 -16.39 -5.42
C ILE A 261 9.00 -15.95 -6.89
N VAL A 262 10.14 -15.51 -7.39
CA VAL A 262 10.30 -15.07 -8.80
C VAL A 262 9.99 -16.22 -9.76
N HIS A 263 10.44 -17.43 -9.45
CA HIS A 263 10.12 -18.64 -10.23
C HIS A 263 8.61 -18.87 -10.27
N ASP A 264 7.91 -18.77 -9.14
CA ASP A 264 6.46 -18.95 -9.09
C ASP A 264 5.72 -17.86 -9.89
N LEU A 265 6.14 -16.59 -9.78
CA LEU A 265 5.58 -15.50 -10.56
C LEU A 265 5.74 -15.75 -12.07
N ASN A 266 6.93 -16.17 -12.51
CA ASN A 266 7.21 -16.48 -13.90
C ASN A 266 6.37 -17.66 -14.40
N ASN A 267 6.26 -18.74 -13.62
CA ASN A 267 5.42 -19.89 -13.95
C ASN A 267 3.94 -19.49 -14.11
N TRP A 268 3.45 -18.55 -13.30
CA TRP A 268 2.10 -18.02 -13.46
C TRP A 268 1.95 -17.24 -14.76
N VAL A 269 2.92 -16.40 -15.11
CA VAL A 269 2.92 -15.66 -16.38
C VAL A 269 2.91 -16.63 -17.56
N GLU A 270 3.80 -17.61 -17.59
CA GLU A 270 3.92 -18.58 -18.69
C GLU A 270 2.65 -19.41 -18.90
N ARG A 271 1.97 -19.78 -17.81
CA ARG A 271 0.73 -20.59 -17.90
C ARG A 271 -0.51 -19.79 -18.31
N HIS A 272 -0.53 -18.48 -18.05
CA HIS A 272 -1.77 -17.72 -18.15
C HIS A 272 -1.74 -16.57 -19.16
N PHE A 273 -0.58 -16.21 -19.66
CA PHE A 273 -0.44 -15.20 -20.70
C PHE A 273 -0.39 -15.81 -22.09
N SER A 274 -1.06 -15.16 -23.04
CA SER A 274 -0.96 -15.46 -24.46
C SER A 274 -0.96 -14.14 -25.24
N ALA A 275 0.12 -13.90 -25.98
CA ALA A 275 0.22 -12.72 -26.84
C ALA A 275 -0.86 -12.72 -27.92
N ASN A 276 -1.17 -13.90 -28.52
CA ASN A 276 -2.18 -14.02 -29.55
C ASN A 276 -3.56 -13.61 -29.05
N LYS A 277 -3.97 -14.04 -27.83
CA LYS A 277 -5.25 -13.64 -27.24
C LYS A 277 -5.33 -12.14 -26.97
N PHE A 278 -4.22 -11.50 -26.65
CA PHE A 278 -4.18 -10.05 -26.50
C PHE A 278 -4.34 -9.35 -27.86
N LEU A 279 -3.66 -9.82 -28.88
CA LEU A 279 -3.78 -9.26 -30.24
C LEU A 279 -5.18 -9.48 -30.83
N GLU A 280 -5.78 -10.65 -30.63
CA GLU A 280 -7.17 -10.94 -30.99
C GLU A 280 -8.12 -9.93 -30.32
N TYR A 281 -7.97 -9.69 -29.04
CA TYR A 281 -8.77 -8.70 -28.30
C TYR A 281 -8.64 -7.27 -28.89
N ILE A 282 -7.42 -6.86 -29.25
CA ILE A 282 -7.19 -5.53 -29.85
C ILE A 282 -7.84 -5.46 -31.25
N ALA A 283 -7.71 -6.51 -32.04
CA ALA A 283 -8.33 -6.59 -33.37
C ALA A 283 -9.87 -6.53 -33.28
N GLU A 284 -10.47 -7.32 -32.39
CA GLU A 284 -11.92 -7.29 -32.15
C GLU A 284 -12.40 -5.89 -31.75
N ASN A 285 -11.71 -5.22 -30.84
CA ASN A 285 -12.04 -3.84 -30.47
C ASN A 285 -11.92 -2.84 -31.60
N TYR A 286 -10.97 -3.06 -32.53
CA TYR A 286 -10.83 -2.22 -33.72
C TYR A 286 -11.96 -2.46 -34.68
N GLU A 287 -12.31 -3.71 -34.96
CA GLU A 287 -13.38 -4.08 -35.89
C GLU A 287 -14.76 -3.61 -35.41
N LEU A 288 -15.09 -3.87 -34.12
CA LEU A 288 -16.42 -3.61 -33.58
C LEU A 288 -16.65 -2.12 -33.28
N GLU A 289 -15.66 -1.47 -32.68
CA GLU A 289 -15.83 -0.13 -32.12
C GLU A 289 -14.91 0.92 -32.77
N LYS A 290 -14.08 0.52 -33.75
CA LYS A 290 -13.02 1.35 -34.35
C LYS A 290 -12.07 1.94 -33.31
N ALA A 291 -11.89 1.25 -32.19
CA ALA A 291 -11.19 1.77 -31.02
C ALA A 291 -9.82 1.11 -30.77
N GLY A 292 -9.61 -0.18 -31.14
CA GLY A 292 -8.34 -0.88 -31.00
C GLY A 292 -7.70 -0.72 -29.62
N PHE A 293 -6.48 -0.19 -29.57
CA PHE A 293 -5.73 0.05 -28.34
C PHE A 293 -6.35 1.11 -27.40
N TYR A 294 -7.21 1.99 -27.89
CA TYR A 294 -7.81 3.06 -27.08
C TYR A 294 -8.74 2.54 -25.97
N ARG A 295 -9.31 1.36 -26.16
CA ARG A 295 -10.14 0.68 -25.16
C ARG A 295 -9.34 -0.18 -24.19
N TRP A 296 -8.04 -0.30 -24.41
CA TRP A 296 -7.19 -1.07 -23.51
C TRP A 296 -6.74 -0.21 -22.32
N ASP A 297 -7.09 -0.61 -21.13
CA ASP A 297 -6.77 0.13 -19.87
C ASP A 297 -5.27 0.33 -19.65
N GLY A 298 -4.42 -0.54 -20.21
CA GLY A 298 -2.98 -0.48 -20.11
C GLY A 298 -2.29 0.54 -21.03
N VAL A 299 -3.02 1.14 -21.97
CA VAL A 299 -2.41 1.99 -23.01
C VAL A 299 -1.62 3.16 -22.44
N ARG A 300 -2.15 3.86 -21.43
CA ARG A 300 -1.48 5.03 -20.82
C ARG A 300 -0.20 4.63 -20.11
N TYR A 301 -0.24 3.55 -19.33
CA TYR A 301 0.96 3.04 -18.67
C TYR A 301 2.01 2.62 -19.70
N PHE A 302 1.62 1.86 -20.71
CA PHE A 302 2.52 1.41 -21.77
C PHE A 302 3.19 2.58 -22.50
N LEU A 303 2.41 3.57 -22.95
CA LEU A 303 2.94 4.75 -23.67
C LEU A 303 3.88 5.57 -22.78
N PHE A 304 3.53 5.76 -21.50
CA PHE A 304 4.37 6.49 -20.56
C PHE A 304 5.73 5.80 -20.33
N GLU A 305 5.72 4.49 -20.06
CA GLU A 305 6.96 3.72 -19.85
C GLU A 305 7.78 3.59 -21.14
N TYR A 306 7.13 3.49 -22.29
CA TYR A 306 7.81 3.47 -23.59
C TYR A 306 8.53 4.80 -23.84
N GLU A 307 7.88 5.92 -23.62
CA GLU A 307 8.47 7.25 -23.71
C GLU A 307 9.66 7.42 -22.74
N GLN A 308 9.54 6.95 -21.50
CA GLN A 308 10.64 6.96 -20.54
C GLN A 308 11.83 6.12 -21.05
N ALA A 309 11.56 4.97 -21.68
CA ALA A 309 12.62 4.13 -22.24
C ALA A 309 13.32 4.77 -23.45
N LEU A 310 12.56 5.48 -24.31
CA LEU A 310 13.13 6.24 -25.44
C LEU A 310 14.02 7.38 -24.94
N LYS A 311 13.59 8.13 -23.93
CA LYS A 311 14.37 9.21 -23.33
C LYS A 311 15.68 8.71 -22.73
N ALA A 312 15.63 7.57 -22.03
CA ALA A 312 16.82 6.95 -21.46
C ALA A 312 17.84 6.55 -22.55
N LYS A 313 17.37 6.04 -23.71
CA LYS A 313 18.24 5.74 -24.86
C LYS A 313 18.81 7.00 -25.52
N GLY A 314 18.01 8.07 -25.61
CA GLY A 314 18.42 9.35 -26.22
C GLY A 314 19.31 10.24 -25.36
N LYS A 315 19.70 9.79 -24.14
CA LYS A 315 20.47 10.58 -23.15
C LYS A 315 19.85 11.95 -22.81
N GLN A 316 18.55 12.10 -22.98
CA GLN A 316 17.83 13.31 -22.59
C GLN A 316 17.51 13.28 -21.10
N SER A 317 18.05 14.24 -20.35
CA SER A 317 17.99 14.25 -18.88
C SER A 317 16.70 14.83 -18.29
N THR A 318 15.87 15.52 -19.09
CA THR A 318 14.67 16.19 -18.57
C THR A 318 13.40 15.51 -19.05
N SER A 319 12.70 14.84 -18.11
CA SER A 319 11.34 14.38 -18.35
C SER A 319 10.39 15.58 -18.30
N LYS A 320 9.80 15.92 -19.44
CA LYS A 320 8.72 16.92 -19.52
C LYS A 320 7.34 16.31 -19.22
N LEU A 321 7.28 14.98 -19.05
CA LEU A 321 6.03 14.24 -18.80
C LEU A 321 5.97 13.90 -17.30
N ASP A 322 4.98 14.47 -16.62
CA ASP A 322 4.55 14.06 -15.29
C ASP A 322 3.40 13.07 -15.41
N TRP A 323 3.45 11.98 -14.64
CA TRP A 323 2.39 10.95 -14.68
C TRP A 323 1.03 11.48 -14.23
N LYS A 324 1.01 12.38 -13.23
CA LYS A 324 -0.23 12.98 -12.74
C LYS A 324 -0.86 13.88 -13.80
N GLU A 325 -0.06 14.66 -14.51
CA GLU A 325 -0.52 15.44 -15.65
C GLU A 325 -1.02 14.54 -16.77
N PHE A 326 -0.25 13.52 -17.14
CA PHE A 326 -0.61 12.58 -18.22
C PHE A 326 -1.90 11.80 -17.95
N THR A 327 -2.24 11.53 -16.68
CA THR A 327 -3.46 10.84 -16.29
C THR A 327 -4.56 11.76 -15.77
N SER A 328 -4.32 13.08 -15.77
CA SER A 328 -5.29 14.08 -15.35
C SER A 328 -6.59 13.95 -16.15
N ARG A 329 -7.73 14.07 -15.47
CA ARG A 329 -9.06 14.08 -16.08
C ARG A 329 -9.49 15.47 -16.56
N MET A 330 -8.60 16.45 -16.58
CA MET A 330 -8.87 17.75 -17.19
C MET A 330 -9.14 17.57 -18.70
N LYS A 331 -10.02 18.39 -19.28
CA LYS A 331 -10.47 18.26 -20.68
C LYS A 331 -9.31 18.13 -21.68
N ASP A 332 -8.21 18.81 -21.44
CA ASP A 332 -7.04 18.84 -22.33
C ASP A 332 -6.14 17.60 -22.22
N HIS A 333 -6.36 16.73 -21.22
CA HIS A 333 -5.55 15.51 -20.97
C HIS A 333 -6.34 14.20 -21.12
N VAL A 334 -7.62 14.28 -21.49
CA VAL A 334 -8.48 13.08 -21.61
C VAL A 334 -8.28 12.37 -22.94
N THR A 335 -7.89 13.09 -23.98
CA THR A 335 -7.72 12.55 -25.33
C THR A 335 -6.26 12.21 -25.63
N LEU A 336 -6.04 11.08 -26.29
CA LEU A 336 -4.74 10.77 -26.89
C LEU A 336 -4.69 11.45 -28.26
N GLU A 337 -3.63 12.22 -28.51
CA GLU A 337 -3.37 12.80 -29.82
C GLU A 337 -3.06 11.70 -30.83
N HIS A 338 -3.62 11.86 -32.02
CA HIS A 338 -3.41 10.93 -33.13
C HIS A 338 -2.43 11.54 -34.14
N ILE A 339 -1.39 10.81 -34.49
CA ILE A 339 -0.46 11.22 -35.56
C ILE A 339 -1.19 11.18 -36.92
N TYR A 340 -2.08 10.21 -37.08
CA TYR A 340 -2.99 10.09 -38.24
C TYR A 340 -4.43 10.37 -37.77
N PRO A 341 -5.17 11.23 -38.44
CA PRO A 341 -6.53 11.61 -38.03
C PRO A 341 -7.49 10.43 -38.11
N GLN A 342 -8.42 10.33 -37.15
CA GLN A 342 -9.47 9.30 -37.17
C GLN A 342 -10.45 9.49 -38.37
N THR A 343 -10.55 10.71 -38.86
CA THR A 343 -11.35 11.05 -40.03
C THR A 343 -10.39 11.44 -41.15
N ASP A 344 -10.05 10.48 -42.00
CA ASP A 344 -9.09 10.61 -43.09
C ASP A 344 -9.67 11.21 -44.39
N THR A 345 -10.97 11.50 -44.37
CA THR A 345 -11.71 12.05 -45.53
C THR A 345 -11.40 13.52 -45.81
N ASP A 346 -10.63 14.21 -44.96
CA ASP A 346 -10.21 15.57 -45.23
C ASP A 346 -9.22 15.59 -46.42
N PRO A 347 -9.46 16.44 -47.45
CA PRO A 347 -8.59 16.52 -48.63
C PRO A 347 -7.12 16.81 -48.34
N TYR A 348 -6.83 17.50 -47.23
CA TYR A 348 -5.46 17.78 -46.79
C TYR A 348 -4.70 16.48 -46.44
N TRP A 349 -5.36 15.63 -45.67
CA TRP A 349 -4.75 14.36 -45.26
C TRP A 349 -4.67 13.35 -46.39
N MET A 350 -5.71 13.31 -47.25
CA MET A 350 -5.73 12.45 -48.43
C MET A 350 -4.59 12.83 -49.42
N ASN A 351 -4.31 14.10 -49.57
CA ASN A 351 -3.19 14.56 -50.43
C ASN A 351 -1.81 14.26 -49.83
N LYS A 352 -1.69 14.24 -48.51
CA LYS A 352 -0.39 14.13 -47.83
C LYS A 352 0.03 12.68 -47.58
N PHE A 353 -0.90 11.80 -47.34
CA PHE A 353 -0.61 10.39 -46.97
C PHE A 353 -1.12 9.38 -47.99
N GLY A 354 -1.84 9.79 -49.00
CA GLY A 354 -2.45 8.91 -49.95
C GLY A 354 -3.56 8.03 -49.32
N TYR A 355 -4.13 7.15 -50.07
CA TYR A 355 -4.99 6.09 -49.57
C TYR A 355 -4.11 5.04 -48.88
N LEU A 356 -3.79 5.26 -47.62
CA LEU A 356 -3.37 4.17 -46.75
C LEU A 356 -4.63 3.33 -46.52
N ASP A 357 -4.62 2.14 -47.09
CA ASP A 357 -5.70 1.19 -46.89
C ASP A 357 -5.92 1.03 -45.39
N SER A 358 -7.14 1.18 -44.94
CA SER A 358 -7.52 1.12 -43.50
C SER A 358 -7.28 -0.26 -42.88
N GLN A 359 -6.55 -1.13 -43.55
CA GLN A 359 -6.15 -2.49 -43.16
C GLN A 359 -4.65 -2.65 -42.89
N GLN A 360 -3.84 -1.62 -43.03
CA GLN A 360 -2.45 -1.58 -42.52
C GLN A 360 -2.32 -0.71 -41.27
#